data_3a3b355ab1ea0b7ae4eb43abd41ab3eb
#
_entry.id   3a3b355ab1ea0b7ae4eb43abd41ab3eb
#
_cell.length_a   1.000
_cell.length_b   1.000
_cell.length_c   1.000
_cell.angle_alpha   90.00
_cell.angle_beta   90.00
_cell.angle_gamma   90.00
#
_symmetry.space_group_name_H-M   'P 1'
#
loop_
_entity.id
_entity.type
_entity.pdbx_description
1 polymer ?
#
loop_
_entity_poly.entity_id
_entity_poly.type
_entity_poly.pdbx_seq_one_letter_code
_entity_poly.pdbx_strand_id
1 'polypeptide(L)'
;YFNQAAFKDYYKQEAYDPLSFTHNLHKLRLIETEVDNDSVESFLLTRTIRDYLANSNDKKGGQTLYDMYMERIASKDDKFIIKSLYEANKNIETGKRIPNEKLINIDSDTLNFDEIINRPSFIFFWSSSRKSHAIRAQKLARSLQKKYPEYTYIAINVNDTFEHWQKTIA
;
A
#
# COMPACT_ATOMS: atom_id res chain seq x y z
N TYR A 1 9.12 -19.09 9.52
CA TYR A 1 8.67 -20.47 9.30
C TYR A 1 7.75 -20.58 8.06
N PHE A 2 6.56 -19.98 8.06
CA PHE A 2 5.57 -20.14 6.97
C PHE A 2 6.06 -19.71 5.59
N ASN A 3 6.87 -18.65 5.46
CA ASN A 3 7.49 -18.29 4.19
C ASN A 3 8.47 -19.35 3.70
N GLN A 4 9.24 -19.95 4.60
CA GLN A 4 10.20 -21.00 4.24
C GLN A 4 9.50 -22.32 3.90
N ALA A 5 8.44 -22.68 4.64
CA ALA A 5 7.63 -23.86 4.37
C ALA A 5 6.94 -23.73 3.00
N ALA A 6 6.29 -22.58 2.74
CA ALA A 6 5.67 -22.30 1.44
C ALA A 6 6.69 -22.34 0.30
N PHE A 7 7.90 -21.80 0.53
CA PHE A 7 9.00 -21.87 -0.44
C PHE A 7 9.44 -23.32 -0.70
N LYS A 8 9.70 -24.08 0.35
CA LYS A 8 10.22 -25.45 0.24
C LYS A 8 9.26 -26.39 -0.51
N ASP A 9 7.96 -26.26 -0.28
CA ASP A 9 6.97 -27.14 -0.85
C ASP A 9 6.55 -26.73 -2.27
N TYR A 10 6.55 -25.44 -2.56
CA TYR A 10 6.03 -24.88 -3.80
C TYR A 10 7.11 -24.56 -4.84
N TYR A 11 8.25 -24.02 -4.43
CA TYR A 11 9.28 -23.47 -5.34
C TYR A 11 10.39 -24.45 -5.71
N LYS A 12 10.11 -25.72 -5.81
CA LYS A 12 11.16 -26.69 -6.20
C LYS A 12 11.82 -26.39 -7.54
N GLN A 13 11.21 -25.58 -8.41
CA GLN A 13 11.66 -25.30 -9.78
C GLN A 13 11.47 -23.86 -10.26
N GLU A 14 10.87 -22.94 -9.48
CA GLU A 14 10.59 -21.58 -9.91
C GLU A 14 11.34 -20.53 -9.06
N ALA A 15 11.53 -19.33 -9.62
CA ALA A 15 12.09 -18.20 -8.89
C ALA A 15 11.15 -17.77 -7.75
N TYR A 16 11.69 -17.56 -6.55
CA TYR A 16 10.92 -17.12 -5.40
C TYR A 16 10.30 -15.74 -5.63
N ASP A 17 8.98 -15.66 -5.63
CA ASP A 17 8.22 -14.41 -5.65
C ASP A 17 7.28 -14.32 -4.43
N PRO A 18 7.67 -13.55 -3.39
CA PRO A 18 6.85 -13.40 -2.18
C PRO A 18 5.52 -12.68 -2.41
N LEU A 19 5.35 -12.03 -3.56
CA LEU A 19 4.12 -11.34 -3.94
C LEU A 19 3.26 -12.14 -4.93
N SER A 20 3.66 -13.36 -5.30
CA SER A 20 2.80 -14.19 -6.15
C SER A 20 1.56 -14.65 -5.39
N PHE A 21 0.43 -14.72 -6.11
CA PHE A 21 -0.84 -15.23 -5.56
C PHE A 21 -0.68 -16.64 -5.00
N THR A 22 -0.04 -17.50 -5.76
CA THR A 22 0.10 -18.91 -5.39
C THR A 22 0.93 -19.13 -4.13
N HIS A 23 2.03 -18.36 -3.98
CA HIS A 23 2.83 -18.38 -2.75
C HIS A 23 1.98 -17.97 -1.53
N ASN A 24 1.25 -16.86 -1.64
CA ASN A 24 0.46 -16.36 -0.52
C ASN A 24 -0.74 -17.27 -0.21
N LEU A 25 -1.40 -17.83 -1.21
CA LEU A 25 -2.46 -18.82 -1.00
C LEU A 25 -1.94 -20.06 -0.27
N HIS A 26 -0.78 -20.58 -0.68
CA HIS A 26 -0.16 -21.73 -0.02
C HIS A 26 0.23 -21.42 1.42
N LYS A 27 0.81 -20.24 1.65
CA LYS A 27 1.15 -19.76 2.99
C LYS A 27 -0.09 -19.65 3.90
N LEU A 28 -1.21 -19.12 3.37
CA LEU A 28 -2.45 -19.01 4.14
C LEU A 28 -3.00 -20.41 4.50
N ARG A 29 -2.97 -21.36 3.58
CA ARG A 29 -3.37 -22.75 3.85
C ARG A 29 -2.49 -23.42 4.91
N LEU A 30 -1.18 -23.18 4.88
CA LEU A 30 -0.28 -23.68 5.92
C LEU A 30 -0.59 -23.08 7.30
N ILE A 31 -0.93 -21.80 7.36
CA ILE A 31 -1.34 -21.15 8.62
C ILE A 31 -2.60 -21.86 9.16
N GLU A 32 -3.60 -22.14 8.32
CA GLU A 32 -4.82 -22.84 8.70
C GLU A 32 -4.58 -24.25 9.21
N THR A 33 -3.60 -24.96 8.67
CA THR A 33 -3.35 -26.38 9.03
C THR A 33 -2.38 -26.53 10.20
N GLU A 34 -1.48 -25.58 10.44
CA GLU A 34 -0.38 -25.71 11.39
C GLU A 34 -0.58 -24.86 12.67
N VAL A 35 -1.61 -24.00 12.70
CA VAL A 35 -1.85 -23.09 13.83
C VAL A 35 -3.15 -23.45 14.53
N ASP A 36 -3.02 -24.05 15.71
CA ASP A 36 -4.17 -24.48 16.53
C ASP A 36 -4.80 -23.35 17.36
N ASN A 37 -4.17 -22.16 17.44
CA ASN A 37 -4.65 -21.06 18.24
C ASN A 37 -5.35 -20.01 17.35
N ASP A 38 -6.65 -19.82 17.53
CA ASP A 38 -7.51 -18.95 16.72
C ASP A 38 -7.01 -17.49 16.66
N SER A 39 -6.48 -16.95 17.78
CA SER A 39 -5.97 -15.56 17.81
C SER A 39 -4.69 -15.42 17.03
N VAL A 40 -3.80 -16.41 17.10
CA VAL A 40 -2.55 -16.44 16.34
C VAL A 40 -2.83 -16.68 14.87
N GLU A 41 -3.73 -17.60 14.54
CA GLU A 41 -4.20 -17.85 13.17
C GLU A 41 -4.73 -16.56 12.56
N SER A 42 -5.72 -15.92 13.19
CA SER A 42 -6.33 -14.68 12.73
C SER A 42 -5.30 -13.57 12.51
N PHE A 43 -4.34 -13.41 13.42
CA PHE A 43 -3.24 -12.44 13.27
C PHE A 43 -2.36 -12.74 12.05
N LEU A 44 -1.97 -13.99 11.84
CA LEU A 44 -1.11 -14.40 10.73
C LEU A 44 -1.83 -14.31 9.38
N LEU A 45 -3.11 -14.68 9.32
CA LEU A 45 -3.96 -14.51 8.14
C LEU A 45 -4.09 -13.01 7.78
N THR A 46 -4.48 -12.18 8.75
CA THR A 46 -4.59 -10.73 8.59
C THR A 46 -3.31 -10.12 8.05
N ARG A 47 -2.18 -10.45 8.65
CA ARG A 47 -0.86 -9.93 8.23
C ARG A 47 -0.54 -10.33 6.79
N THR A 48 -0.75 -11.60 6.45
CA THR A 48 -0.42 -12.11 5.11
C THR A 48 -1.29 -11.46 4.02
N ILE A 49 -2.60 -11.35 4.25
CA ILE A 49 -3.53 -10.73 3.31
C ILE A 49 -3.24 -9.23 3.16
N ARG A 50 -3.01 -8.53 4.27
CA ARG A 50 -2.66 -7.11 4.25
C ARG A 50 -1.38 -6.85 3.48
N ASP A 51 -0.33 -7.64 3.71
CA ASP A 51 0.95 -7.49 3.03
C ASP A 51 0.81 -7.77 1.53
N TYR A 52 0.00 -8.75 1.14
CA TYR A 52 -0.31 -9.02 -0.27
C TYR A 52 -1.09 -7.88 -0.91
N LEU A 53 -2.21 -7.45 -0.32
CA LEU A 53 -3.04 -6.36 -0.85
C LEU A 53 -2.27 -5.03 -0.94
N ALA A 54 -1.36 -4.77 -0.02
CA ALA A 54 -0.58 -3.52 -0.01
C ALA A 54 0.55 -3.48 -1.05
N ASN A 55 1.08 -4.64 -1.48
CA ASN A 55 2.30 -4.69 -2.27
C ASN A 55 2.16 -5.41 -3.61
N SER A 56 1.13 -6.25 -3.81
CA SER A 56 0.88 -6.93 -5.07
C SER A 56 0.02 -6.09 -6.01
N ASN A 57 0.34 -6.14 -7.30
CA ASN A 57 -0.49 -5.54 -8.36
C ASN A 57 -1.52 -6.53 -8.93
N ASP A 58 -1.58 -7.76 -8.42
CA ASP A 58 -2.53 -8.78 -8.86
C ASP A 58 -3.92 -8.57 -8.24
N LYS A 59 -4.74 -7.80 -8.92
CA LYS A 59 -6.13 -7.49 -8.52
C LYS A 59 -7.00 -8.74 -8.35
N LYS A 60 -6.86 -9.70 -9.27
CA LYS A 60 -7.66 -10.94 -9.26
C LYS A 60 -7.27 -11.83 -8.10
N GLY A 61 -5.99 -12.00 -7.85
CA GLY A 61 -5.49 -12.71 -6.68
C GLY A 61 -5.92 -12.02 -5.38
N GLY A 62 -5.83 -10.67 -5.32
CA GLY A 62 -6.29 -9.89 -4.18
C GLY A 62 -7.78 -10.07 -3.88
N GLN A 63 -8.64 -10.07 -4.91
CA GLN A 63 -10.06 -10.37 -4.78
C GLN A 63 -10.28 -11.78 -4.21
N THR A 64 -9.59 -12.76 -4.78
CA THR A 64 -9.73 -14.16 -4.36
C THR A 64 -9.34 -14.35 -2.90
N LEU A 65 -8.20 -13.79 -2.45
CA LEU A 65 -7.78 -13.89 -1.06
C LEU A 65 -8.72 -13.15 -0.11
N TYR A 66 -9.22 -11.97 -0.52
CA TYR A 66 -10.22 -11.22 0.24
C TYR A 66 -11.48 -12.05 0.46
N ASP A 67 -12.07 -12.62 -0.60
CA ASP A 67 -13.31 -13.39 -0.52
C ASP A 67 -13.16 -14.69 0.29
N MET A 68 -12.00 -15.36 0.19
CA MET A 68 -11.75 -16.61 0.90
C MET A 68 -11.54 -16.45 2.41
N TYR A 69 -10.91 -15.37 2.82
CA TYR A 69 -10.39 -15.26 4.19
C TYR A 69 -11.00 -14.14 5.03
N MET A 70 -11.80 -13.26 4.45
CA MET A 70 -12.36 -12.13 5.19
C MET A 70 -13.23 -12.56 6.39
N GLU A 71 -14.00 -13.63 6.26
CA GLU A 71 -14.85 -14.14 7.34
C GLU A 71 -14.06 -14.81 8.47
N ARG A 72 -12.86 -15.29 8.19
CA ARG A 72 -11.98 -15.94 9.17
C ARG A 72 -11.19 -14.98 10.05
N ILE A 73 -11.15 -13.70 9.69
CA ILE A 73 -10.51 -12.66 10.49
C ILE A 73 -11.41 -12.32 11.67
N ALA A 74 -10.95 -12.55 12.89
CA ALA A 74 -11.76 -12.35 14.10
C ALA A 74 -11.91 -10.85 14.46
N SER A 75 -10.85 -10.06 14.29
CA SER A 75 -10.82 -8.65 14.67
C SER A 75 -11.62 -7.78 13.70
N LYS A 76 -12.56 -6.97 14.26
CA LYS A 76 -13.32 -5.98 13.48
C LYS A 76 -12.42 -4.90 12.88
N ASP A 77 -11.40 -4.49 13.61
CA ASP A 77 -10.44 -3.47 13.16
C ASP A 77 -9.59 -3.99 12.01
N ASP A 78 -9.16 -5.26 12.08
CA ASP A 78 -8.42 -5.89 11.00
C ASP A 78 -9.30 -6.10 9.75
N LYS A 79 -10.56 -6.52 9.93
CA LYS A 79 -11.54 -6.56 8.82
C LYS A 79 -11.69 -5.22 8.15
N PHE A 80 -11.79 -4.15 8.93
CA PHE A 80 -11.90 -2.79 8.41
C PHE A 80 -10.65 -2.39 7.60
N ILE A 81 -9.45 -2.65 8.13
CA ILE A 81 -8.19 -2.35 7.46
C ILE A 81 -8.07 -3.11 6.14
N ILE A 82 -8.35 -4.42 6.14
CA ILE A 82 -8.27 -5.25 4.93
C ILE A 82 -9.29 -4.81 3.89
N LYS A 83 -10.52 -4.52 4.31
CA LYS A 83 -11.56 -3.99 3.42
C LYS A 83 -11.13 -2.66 2.79
N SER A 84 -10.60 -1.74 3.59
CA SER A 84 -10.13 -0.44 3.11
C SER A 84 -8.99 -0.57 2.10
N LEU A 85 -8.03 -1.46 2.35
CA LEU A 85 -6.93 -1.76 1.41
C LEU A 85 -7.46 -2.38 0.11
N TYR A 86 -8.38 -3.33 0.22
CA TYR A 86 -9.00 -3.98 -0.94
C TYR A 86 -9.76 -2.96 -1.82
N GLU A 87 -10.60 -2.12 -1.22
CA GLU A 87 -11.35 -1.09 -1.94
C GLU A 87 -10.42 -0.03 -2.55
N ALA A 88 -9.38 0.39 -1.83
CA ALA A 88 -8.37 1.29 -2.36
C ALA A 88 -7.68 0.70 -3.61
N ASN A 89 -7.26 -0.56 -3.52
CA ASN A 89 -6.61 -1.25 -4.64
C ASN A 89 -7.53 -1.43 -5.85
N LYS A 90 -8.81 -1.70 -5.62
CA LYS A 90 -9.81 -1.84 -6.68
C LYS A 90 -9.94 -0.56 -7.51
N ASN A 91 -9.79 0.60 -6.86
CA ASN A 91 -9.97 1.91 -7.49
C ASN A 91 -8.69 2.46 -8.15
N ILE A 92 -7.52 1.86 -7.87
CA ILE A 92 -6.23 2.28 -8.43
C ILE A 92 -5.87 1.32 -9.58
N GLU A 93 -6.07 1.75 -10.81
CA GLU A 93 -5.66 1.03 -12.01
C GLU A 93 -4.93 1.94 -12.99
N THR A 94 -3.95 1.38 -13.70
CA THR A 94 -3.27 2.10 -14.78
C THR A 94 -4.29 2.55 -15.84
N GLY A 95 -4.27 3.83 -16.19
CA GLY A 95 -5.19 4.43 -17.16
C GLY A 95 -6.54 4.86 -16.59
N LYS A 96 -6.84 4.58 -15.32
CA LYS A 96 -8.02 5.15 -14.66
C LYS A 96 -7.72 6.54 -14.09
N ARG A 97 -8.76 7.34 -14.00
CA ARG A 97 -8.69 8.66 -13.37
C ARG A 97 -8.45 8.50 -11.88
N ILE A 98 -7.51 9.27 -11.35
CA ILE A 98 -7.26 9.37 -9.91
C ILE A 98 -8.49 10.01 -9.24
N PRO A 99 -8.91 9.55 -8.04
CA PRO A 99 -9.98 10.20 -7.28
C PRO A 99 -9.69 11.69 -7.08
N ASN A 100 -10.71 12.53 -7.26
CA ASN A 100 -10.58 13.98 -7.10
C ASN A 100 -10.74 14.37 -5.63
N GLU A 101 -9.68 14.15 -4.84
CA GLU A 101 -9.64 14.47 -3.41
C GLU A 101 -9.31 15.94 -3.18
N LYS A 102 -9.81 16.47 -2.05
CA LYS A 102 -9.49 17.83 -1.59
C LYS A 102 -8.16 17.85 -0.85
N LEU A 103 -7.28 18.74 -1.26
CA LEU A 103 -5.97 18.98 -0.65
C LEU A 103 -5.92 20.40 -0.10
N ILE A 104 -5.07 20.63 0.89
CA ILE A 104 -4.81 21.96 1.44
C ILE A 104 -3.39 22.37 1.04
N ASN A 105 -3.24 23.56 0.44
CA ASN A 105 -1.94 24.13 0.11
C ASN A 105 -1.32 24.88 1.29
N ILE A 106 -0.10 25.41 1.10
CA ILE A 106 0.64 26.16 2.14
C ILE A 106 -0.09 27.45 2.57
N ASP A 107 -0.87 28.02 1.68
CA ASP A 107 -1.61 29.27 1.89
C ASP A 107 -2.97 29.03 2.56
N SER A 108 -3.25 27.79 2.98
CA SER A 108 -4.51 27.34 3.57
C SER A 108 -5.70 27.24 2.61
N ASP A 109 -5.45 27.34 1.31
CA ASP A 109 -6.50 27.17 0.31
C ASP A 109 -6.81 25.68 0.12
N THR A 110 -8.08 25.38 -0.08
CA THR A 110 -8.53 24.04 -0.46
C THR A 110 -8.57 23.94 -1.97
N LEU A 111 -7.79 23.00 -2.52
CA LEU A 111 -7.68 22.73 -3.95
C LEU A 111 -8.18 21.30 -4.24
N ASN A 112 -8.85 21.12 -5.36
CA ASN A 112 -9.13 19.78 -5.86
C ASN A 112 -7.92 19.20 -6.57
N PHE A 113 -7.77 17.89 -6.53
CA PHE A 113 -6.63 17.22 -7.15
C PHE A 113 -6.52 17.53 -8.66
N ASP A 114 -7.65 17.61 -9.36
CA ASP A 114 -7.73 17.94 -10.79
C ASP A 114 -7.23 19.36 -11.12
N GLU A 115 -7.31 20.29 -10.18
CA GLU A 115 -6.84 21.67 -10.36
C GLU A 115 -5.32 21.77 -10.33
N ILE A 116 -4.68 20.82 -9.64
CA ILE A 116 -3.22 20.77 -9.46
C ILE A 116 -2.56 20.02 -10.61
N ILE A 117 -3.23 18.98 -11.15
CA ILE A 117 -2.69 18.13 -12.21
C ILE A 117 -3.16 18.64 -13.58
N ASN A 118 -2.43 19.61 -14.14
CA ASN A 118 -2.69 20.17 -15.46
C ASN A 118 -1.73 19.67 -16.56
N ARG A 119 -0.75 18.84 -16.19
CA ARG A 119 0.24 18.21 -17.08
C ARG A 119 0.79 16.93 -16.45
N PRO A 120 1.55 16.09 -17.19
CA PRO A 120 2.16 14.90 -16.63
C PRO A 120 2.93 15.22 -15.35
N SER A 121 2.65 14.49 -14.27
CA SER A 121 3.11 14.81 -12.94
C SER A 121 3.65 13.58 -12.22
N PHE A 122 4.70 13.75 -11.41
CA PHE A 122 5.15 12.79 -10.42
C PHE A 122 4.58 13.18 -9.06
N ILE A 123 3.82 12.26 -8.45
CA ILE A 123 3.22 12.47 -7.14
C ILE A 123 3.93 11.57 -6.15
N PHE A 124 4.33 12.10 -5.01
CA PHE A 124 4.89 11.32 -3.92
C PHE A 124 4.31 11.73 -2.57
N PHE A 125 4.14 10.74 -1.72
CA PHE A 125 3.61 10.93 -0.38
C PHE A 125 4.74 10.94 0.64
N TRP A 126 4.63 11.81 1.65
CA TRP A 126 5.60 11.88 2.73
C TRP A 126 4.93 12.25 4.06
N SER A 127 5.63 12.01 5.18
CA SER A 127 5.20 12.42 6.52
C SER A 127 6.43 12.82 7.32
N SER A 128 6.30 13.83 8.16
CA SER A 128 7.37 14.32 9.03
C SER A 128 7.75 13.29 10.11
N SER A 129 6.79 12.45 10.52
CA SER A 129 7.03 11.35 11.48
C SER A 129 8.01 10.29 10.97
N ARG A 130 8.22 10.20 9.64
CA ARG A 130 9.15 9.27 8.99
C ARG A 130 10.31 9.99 8.31
N LYS A 131 11.12 10.69 9.10
CA LYS A 131 12.22 11.56 8.60
C LYS A 131 13.11 10.91 7.54
N SER A 132 13.57 9.68 7.75
CA SER A 132 14.43 8.98 6.77
C SER A 132 13.74 8.72 5.44
N HIS A 133 12.43 8.42 5.47
CA HIS A 133 11.61 8.25 4.27
C HIS A 133 11.41 9.60 3.56
N ALA A 134 11.06 10.66 4.29
CA ALA A 134 10.88 12.00 3.74
C ALA A 134 12.15 12.51 3.03
N ILE A 135 13.33 12.37 3.67
CA ILE A 135 14.61 12.76 3.08
C ILE A 135 14.90 11.98 1.79
N ARG A 136 14.66 10.65 1.78
CA ARG A 136 14.89 9.84 0.57
C ARG A 136 13.92 10.20 -0.55
N ALA A 137 12.64 10.41 -0.24
CA ALA A 137 11.63 10.80 -1.23
C ALA A 137 11.97 12.16 -1.87
N GLN A 138 12.33 13.16 -1.06
CA GLN A 138 12.76 14.47 -1.56
C GLN A 138 14.03 14.40 -2.41
N LYS A 139 15.03 13.60 -1.98
CA LYS A 139 16.27 13.42 -2.75
C LYS A 139 15.99 12.76 -4.10
N LEU A 140 15.12 11.75 -4.13
CA LEU A 140 14.70 11.09 -5.37
C LEU A 140 13.92 12.07 -6.27
N ALA A 141 12.97 12.83 -5.71
CA ALA A 141 12.19 13.81 -6.46
C ALA A 141 13.10 14.88 -7.11
N ARG A 142 14.07 15.42 -6.37
CA ARG A 142 15.06 16.37 -6.92
C ARG A 142 15.92 15.76 -8.03
N SER A 143 16.30 14.49 -7.89
CA SER A 143 17.06 13.78 -8.94
C SER A 143 16.23 13.58 -10.21
N LEU A 144 14.96 13.18 -10.04
CA LEU A 144 14.02 13.03 -11.16
C LEU A 144 13.72 14.36 -11.84
N GLN A 145 13.53 15.45 -11.06
CA GLN A 145 13.28 16.78 -11.59
C GLN A 145 14.43 17.29 -12.49
N LYS A 146 15.67 16.95 -12.12
CA LYS A 146 16.84 17.28 -12.97
C LYS A 146 16.83 16.48 -14.28
N LYS A 147 16.36 15.22 -14.23
CA LYS A 147 16.36 14.32 -15.39
C LYS A 147 15.15 14.53 -16.31
N TYR A 148 14.01 14.92 -15.72
CA TYR A 148 12.74 15.08 -16.40
C TYR A 148 12.09 16.41 -16.00
N PRO A 149 12.64 17.55 -16.43
CA PRO A 149 12.18 18.88 -16.02
C PRO A 149 10.81 19.25 -16.59
N GLU A 150 10.32 18.53 -17.60
CA GLU A 150 9.02 18.74 -18.24
C GLU A 150 7.83 18.30 -17.37
N TYR A 151 8.07 17.47 -16.34
CA TYR A 151 7.04 17.00 -15.42
C TYR A 151 6.82 17.97 -14.24
N THR A 152 5.61 17.97 -13.71
CA THR A 152 5.34 18.59 -12.40
C THR A 152 5.65 17.58 -11.28
N TYR A 153 6.18 18.09 -10.17
CA TYR A 153 6.50 17.28 -8.98
C TYR A 153 5.62 17.75 -7.82
N ILE A 154 4.71 16.87 -7.37
CA ILE A 154 3.73 17.17 -6.34
C ILE A 154 4.06 16.33 -5.11
N ALA A 155 4.35 16.99 -3.99
CA ALA A 155 4.61 16.36 -2.71
C ALA A 155 3.35 16.46 -1.84
N ILE A 156 2.74 15.34 -1.48
CA ILE A 156 1.57 15.30 -0.61
C ILE A 156 2.00 14.85 0.77
N ASN A 157 1.79 15.71 1.77
CA ASN A 157 1.98 15.35 3.16
C ASN A 157 0.79 14.54 3.65
N VAL A 158 1.06 13.47 4.40
CA VAL A 158 0.04 12.60 4.99
C VAL A 158 0.32 12.35 6.47
N ASN A 159 -0.73 12.26 7.28
CA ASN A 159 -0.66 11.95 8.71
C ASN A 159 0.02 13.01 9.59
N ASP A 160 0.22 14.22 9.10
CA ASP A 160 0.67 15.36 9.90
C ASP A 160 -0.49 16.33 10.12
N THR A 161 -0.46 17.06 11.24
CA THR A 161 -1.36 18.22 11.38
C THR A 161 -0.89 19.34 10.46
N PHE A 162 -1.82 20.18 10.02
CA PHE A 162 -1.51 21.30 9.13
C PHE A 162 -0.41 22.22 9.71
N GLU A 163 -0.50 22.56 11.00
CA GLU A 163 0.50 23.40 11.68
C GLU A 163 1.90 22.76 11.71
N HIS A 164 1.94 21.42 11.94
CA HIS A 164 3.21 20.71 11.96
C HIS A 164 3.81 20.61 10.57
N TRP A 165 3.00 20.36 9.57
CA TRP A 165 3.41 20.36 8.17
C TRP A 165 3.97 21.72 7.75
N GLN A 166 3.28 22.83 8.01
CA GLN A 166 3.77 24.19 7.70
C GLN A 166 5.14 24.47 8.32
N LYS A 167 5.33 24.14 9.61
CA LYS A 167 6.61 24.30 10.30
C LYS A 167 7.74 23.46 9.71
N THR A 168 7.42 22.36 9.05
CA THR A 168 8.42 21.43 8.49
C THR A 168 8.90 21.88 7.12
N ILE A 169 8.08 22.61 6.36
CA ILE A 169 8.41 23.07 5.00
C ILE A 169 8.87 24.53 4.93
N ALA A 170 8.67 25.31 6.00
CA ALA A 170 9.21 26.67 6.16
C ALA A 170 10.72 26.65 6.40
#